data_3824bb288b73e086c39f509aeb30433d
#
_entry.id   3824bb288b73e086c39f509aeb30433d
#
_cell.length_a   1.000
_cell.length_b   1.000
_cell.length_c   1.000
_cell.angle_alpha   90.00
_cell.angle_beta   90.00
_cell.angle_gamma   90.00
#
_symmetry.space_group_name_H-M   'P 1'
#
loop_
_entity.id
_entity.type
_entity.pdbx_description
1 polymer ?
#
loop_
_entity_poly.entity_id
_entity_poly.type
_entity_poly.pdbx_seq_one_letter_code
_entity_poly.pdbx_strand_id
1 'polypeptide(L)'
;NVVEHELLQANEYAIAESYITYRTQRDFERSKATDINFTIGKLLNKDQAVVNENANKDSDVFNTQRDLTAGIVGKSIGLKMLPKHVANAHQKGDIHYHDLDYSPYTPMTNCCLIDFEGMLRNGFKIGNAEVESPKSIQTATAQISQIIANVASSQYGGCSADRIDEVLAPYAEKNYQKHLADAKEWVLPEKQEDYAWSKTQKDIYDAMQSLE
;
A
#
# COMPACT_ATOMS: atom_id res chain seq x y z
N ASN A 1 -26.16 -35.53 -9.27
CA ASN A 1 -27.45 -35.02 -9.74
C ASN A 1 -28.13 -36.07 -10.62
N VAL A 2 -29.48 -36.21 -10.50
CA VAL A 2 -30.25 -37.23 -11.24
C VAL A 2 -30.04 -37.05 -12.76
N VAL A 3 -30.13 -35.83 -13.28
CA VAL A 3 -29.94 -35.54 -14.73
C VAL A 3 -28.58 -35.99 -15.23
N GLU A 4 -27.51 -35.70 -14.49
CA GLU A 4 -26.16 -36.12 -14.86
C GLU A 4 -26.02 -37.64 -14.91
N HIS A 5 -26.60 -38.30 -13.91
CA HIS A 5 -26.60 -39.76 -13.82
C HIS A 5 -27.33 -40.39 -15.01
N GLU A 6 -28.53 -39.93 -15.32
CA GLU A 6 -29.31 -40.39 -16.47
C GLU A 6 -28.63 -40.20 -17.80
N LEU A 7 -28.01 -39.00 -18.01
CA LEU A 7 -27.26 -38.73 -19.23
C LEU A 7 -26.04 -39.64 -19.39
N LEU A 8 -25.32 -39.89 -18.29
CA LEU A 8 -24.16 -40.79 -18.31
C LEU A 8 -24.59 -42.26 -18.54
N GLN A 9 -25.70 -42.70 -17.95
CA GLN A 9 -26.26 -44.04 -18.18
C GLN A 9 -26.75 -44.22 -19.63
N ALA A 10 -27.29 -43.17 -20.23
CA ALA A 10 -27.70 -43.15 -21.63
C ALA A 10 -26.52 -43.08 -22.62
N ASN A 11 -25.27 -43.02 -22.15
CA ASN A 11 -24.05 -42.80 -22.93
C ASN A 11 -24.01 -41.47 -23.71
N GLU A 12 -24.79 -40.48 -23.27
CA GLU A 12 -24.84 -39.12 -23.88
C GLU A 12 -23.74 -38.22 -23.27
N TYR A 13 -22.48 -38.62 -23.42
CA TYR A 13 -21.33 -38.01 -22.74
C TYR A 13 -21.13 -36.51 -23.08
N ALA A 14 -21.31 -36.14 -24.35
CA ALA A 14 -21.15 -34.75 -24.76
C ALA A 14 -22.22 -33.82 -24.18
N ILE A 15 -23.47 -34.35 -24.05
CA ILE A 15 -24.58 -33.62 -23.44
C ILE A 15 -24.38 -33.56 -21.92
N ALA A 16 -23.91 -34.63 -21.30
CA ALA A 16 -23.60 -34.69 -19.86
C ALA A 16 -22.51 -33.67 -19.50
N GLU A 17 -21.42 -33.61 -20.27
CA GLU A 17 -20.33 -32.67 -20.07
C GLU A 17 -20.81 -31.20 -20.20
N SER A 18 -21.57 -30.89 -21.23
CA SER A 18 -22.15 -29.56 -21.45
C SER A 18 -23.09 -29.15 -20.31
N TYR A 19 -23.93 -30.08 -19.84
CA TYR A 19 -24.87 -29.86 -18.74
C TYR A 19 -24.13 -29.65 -17.40
N ILE A 20 -23.13 -30.46 -17.11
CA ILE A 20 -22.31 -30.36 -15.88
C ILE A 20 -21.60 -29.00 -15.87
N THR A 21 -20.98 -28.62 -17.00
CA THR A 21 -20.28 -27.32 -17.16
C THR A 21 -21.24 -26.16 -16.94
N TYR A 22 -22.38 -26.15 -17.61
CA TYR A 22 -23.41 -25.12 -17.46
C TYR A 22 -23.90 -25.00 -16.02
N ARG A 23 -24.25 -26.13 -15.40
CA ARG A 23 -24.75 -26.16 -14.01
C ARG A 23 -23.70 -25.65 -13.03
N THR A 24 -22.45 -26.10 -13.16
CA THR A 24 -21.35 -25.66 -12.31
C THR A 24 -21.14 -24.15 -12.41
N GLN A 25 -21.21 -23.61 -13.62
CA GLN A 25 -21.11 -22.17 -13.85
C GLN A 25 -22.28 -21.42 -13.21
N ARG A 26 -23.51 -21.91 -13.33
CA ARG A 26 -24.69 -21.28 -12.71
C ARG A 26 -24.65 -21.33 -11.19
N ASP A 27 -24.25 -22.47 -10.61
CA ASP A 27 -24.09 -22.61 -9.16
C ASP A 27 -22.98 -21.68 -8.63
N PHE A 28 -21.91 -21.52 -9.36
CA PHE A 28 -20.85 -20.57 -9.09
C PHE A 28 -21.34 -19.11 -9.09
N GLU A 29 -22.10 -18.71 -10.11
CA GLU A 29 -22.66 -17.37 -10.20
C GLU A 29 -23.66 -17.07 -9.10
N ARG A 30 -24.53 -18.04 -8.73
CA ARG A 30 -25.48 -17.91 -7.63
C ARG A 30 -24.78 -17.79 -6.29
N SER A 31 -23.76 -18.59 -6.03
CA SER A 31 -23.00 -18.52 -4.78
C SER A 31 -22.27 -17.18 -4.62
N LYS A 32 -21.70 -16.66 -5.71
CA LYS A 32 -21.08 -15.34 -5.72
C LYS A 32 -22.05 -14.22 -5.31
N ALA A 33 -23.20 -14.17 -5.96
CA ALA A 33 -24.17 -13.11 -5.72
C ALA A 33 -24.65 -13.13 -4.26
N THR A 34 -24.85 -14.33 -3.69
CA THR A 34 -25.32 -14.49 -2.31
C THR A 34 -24.25 -14.06 -1.31
N ASP A 35 -23.02 -14.54 -1.46
CA ASP A 35 -21.92 -14.23 -0.52
C ASP A 35 -21.53 -12.74 -0.55
N ILE A 36 -21.42 -12.17 -1.74
CA ILE A 36 -21.08 -10.76 -1.91
C ILE A 36 -22.19 -9.87 -1.37
N ASN A 37 -23.44 -10.12 -1.74
CA ASN A 37 -24.57 -9.32 -1.28
C ASN A 37 -24.75 -9.39 0.25
N PHE A 38 -24.55 -10.55 0.84
CA PHE A 38 -24.63 -10.74 2.29
C PHE A 38 -23.54 -9.92 3.00
N THR A 39 -22.30 -9.98 2.51
CA THR A 39 -21.16 -9.28 3.13
C THR A 39 -21.24 -7.77 2.91
N ILE A 40 -21.70 -7.31 1.73
CA ILE A 40 -21.99 -5.88 1.49
C ILE A 40 -23.11 -5.41 2.44
N GLY A 41 -24.13 -6.22 2.68
CA GLY A 41 -25.16 -5.90 3.66
C GLY A 41 -24.60 -5.69 5.07
N LYS A 42 -23.65 -6.52 5.49
CA LYS A 42 -22.92 -6.33 6.76
C LYS A 42 -22.13 -5.03 6.79
N LEU A 43 -21.42 -4.69 5.71
CA LEU A 43 -20.69 -3.42 5.61
C LEU A 43 -21.63 -2.21 5.74
N LEU A 44 -22.77 -2.23 5.04
CA LEU A 44 -23.77 -1.17 5.09
C LEU A 44 -24.40 -1.02 6.49
N ASN A 45 -24.54 -2.12 7.21
CA ASN A 45 -25.05 -2.15 8.60
C ASN A 45 -23.95 -1.88 9.65
N LYS A 46 -22.74 -1.52 9.23
CA LYS A 46 -21.58 -1.24 10.09
C LYS A 46 -21.24 -2.41 11.04
N ASP A 47 -21.31 -3.66 10.53
CA ASP A 47 -20.88 -4.84 11.27
C ASP A 47 -19.38 -4.72 11.62
N GLN A 48 -19.05 -4.79 12.91
CA GLN A 48 -17.70 -4.50 13.41
C GLN A 48 -16.63 -5.44 12.84
N ALA A 49 -16.98 -6.69 12.57
CA ALA A 49 -16.04 -7.64 11.98
C ALA A 49 -15.64 -7.27 10.55
N VAL A 50 -16.51 -6.61 9.80
CA VAL A 50 -16.25 -6.14 8.43
C VAL A 50 -15.59 -4.77 8.44
N VAL A 51 -16.09 -3.85 9.27
CA VAL A 51 -15.62 -2.46 9.33
C VAL A 51 -14.18 -2.38 9.86
N ASN A 52 -13.82 -3.24 10.83
CA ASN A 52 -12.50 -3.28 11.45
C ASN A 52 -11.50 -4.21 10.73
N GLU A 53 -11.82 -4.71 9.56
CA GLU A 53 -10.94 -5.62 8.82
C GLU A 53 -9.56 -4.98 8.52
N ASN A 54 -9.52 -3.67 8.30
CA ASN A 54 -8.29 -2.91 8.24
C ASN A 54 -8.16 -1.99 9.45
N ALA A 55 -7.56 -2.50 10.53
CA ALA A 55 -7.38 -1.78 11.79
C ALA A 55 -6.47 -0.52 11.70
N ASN A 56 -5.72 -0.37 10.60
CA ASN A 56 -4.81 0.76 10.39
C ASN A 56 -5.48 1.97 9.70
N LYS A 57 -6.74 1.84 9.28
CA LYS A 57 -7.46 2.89 8.56
C LYS A 57 -8.78 3.20 9.25
N ASP A 58 -9.13 4.49 9.28
CA ASP A 58 -10.44 4.93 9.74
C ASP A 58 -11.54 4.45 8.78
N SER A 59 -12.47 3.64 9.30
CA SER A 59 -13.56 3.04 8.52
C SER A 59 -14.60 4.03 8.02
N ASP A 60 -14.69 5.23 8.59
CA ASP A 60 -15.65 6.26 8.19
C ASP A 60 -15.14 7.11 7.01
N VAL A 61 -13.86 6.99 6.63
CA VAL A 61 -13.30 7.65 5.46
C VAL A 61 -13.76 6.97 4.18
N PHE A 62 -14.24 7.74 3.20
CA PHE A 62 -14.79 7.21 1.94
C PHE A 62 -13.82 6.29 1.18
N ASN A 63 -12.53 6.59 1.18
CA ASN A 63 -11.53 5.72 0.54
C ASN A 63 -11.44 4.36 1.23
N THR A 64 -11.51 4.32 2.57
CA THR A 64 -11.53 3.06 3.32
C THR A 64 -12.80 2.28 3.05
N GLN A 65 -13.96 2.91 2.97
CA GLN A 65 -15.21 2.24 2.61
C GLN A 65 -15.16 1.65 1.19
N ARG A 66 -14.54 2.37 0.25
CA ARG A 66 -14.31 1.85 -1.11
C ARG A 66 -13.40 0.63 -1.09
N ASP A 67 -12.31 0.67 -0.33
CA ASP A 67 -11.35 -0.43 -0.18
C ASP A 67 -12.02 -1.66 0.47
N LEU A 68 -12.80 -1.48 1.51
CA LEU A 68 -13.57 -2.56 2.14
C LEU A 68 -14.56 -3.20 1.16
N THR A 69 -15.25 -2.40 0.35
CA THR A 69 -16.15 -2.91 -0.69
C THR A 69 -15.39 -3.70 -1.76
N ALA A 70 -14.25 -3.18 -2.22
CA ALA A 70 -13.39 -3.87 -3.18
C ALA A 70 -12.85 -5.19 -2.61
N GLY A 71 -12.45 -5.20 -1.33
CA GLY A 71 -11.97 -6.37 -0.61
C GLY A 71 -13.01 -7.49 -0.54
N ILE A 72 -14.28 -7.18 -0.28
CA ILE A 72 -15.38 -8.16 -0.26
C ILE A 72 -15.48 -8.90 -1.61
N VAL A 73 -15.46 -8.14 -2.71
CA VAL A 73 -15.49 -8.72 -4.07
C VAL A 73 -14.21 -9.50 -4.34
N GLY A 74 -13.07 -8.92 -3.99
CA GLY A 74 -11.75 -9.49 -4.20
C GLY A 74 -11.56 -10.84 -3.55
N LYS A 75 -11.86 -10.96 -2.28
CA LYS A 75 -11.79 -12.25 -1.54
C LYS A 75 -12.64 -13.33 -2.17
N SER A 76 -13.87 -13.00 -2.55
CA SER A 76 -14.78 -13.95 -3.18
C SER A 76 -14.25 -14.46 -4.52
N ILE A 77 -13.59 -13.62 -5.30
CA ILE A 77 -12.97 -13.99 -6.58
C ILE A 77 -11.63 -14.68 -6.35
N GLY A 78 -10.78 -14.12 -5.50
CA GLY A 78 -9.42 -14.59 -5.26
C GLY A 78 -9.36 -16.06 -4.84
N LEU A 79 -10.17 -16.47 -3.86
CA LEU A 79 -10.27 -17.89 -3.44
C LEU A 79 -10.64 -18.84 -4.59
N LYS A 80 -11.45 -18.37 -5.54
CA LYS A 80 -11.90 -19.17 -6.68
C LYS A 80 -10.86 -19.23 -7.82
N MET A 81 -9.97 -18.27 -7.88
CA MET A 81 -8.84 -18.26 -8.83
C MET A 81 -7.68 -19.14 -8.39
N LEU A 82 -7.55 -19.38 -7.09
CA LEU A 82 -6.50 -20.25 -6.55
C LEU A 82 -6.75 -21.72 -6.87
N PRO A 83 -5.70 -22.52 -7.08
CA PRO A 83 -5.81 -23.98 -7.09
C PRO A 83 -6.51 -24.46 -5.82
N LYS A 84 -7.41 -25.44 -5.96
CA LYS A 84 -8.26 -25.91 -4.84
C LYS A 84 -7.47 -26.29 -3.58
N HIS A 85 -6.29 -26.92 -3.75
CA HIS A 85 -5.46 -27.32 -2.61
C HIS A 85 -4.88 -26.12 -1.87
N VAL A 86 -4.51 -25.04 -2.58
CA VAL A 86 -4.01 -23.78 -2.01
C VAL A 86 -5.14 -23.04 -1.28
N ALA A 87 -6.30 -22.89 -1.93
CA ALA A 87 -7.47 -22.27 -1.30
C ALA A 87 -7.90 -23.03 -0.02
N ASN A 88 -7.93 -24.35 -0.06
CA ASN A 88 -8.26 -25.17 1.11
C ASN A 88 -7.23 -25.03 2.24
N ALA A 89 -5.93 -25.01 1.92
CA ALA A 89 -4.87 -24.83 2.91
C ALA A 89 -4.98 -23.44 3.58
N HIS A 90 -5.25 -22.39 2.80
CA HIS A 90 -5.51 -21.05 3.33
C HIS A 90 -6.73 -21.00 4.25
N GLN A 91 -7.86 -21.59 3.82
CA GLN A 91 -9.09 -21.61 4.62
C GLN A 91 -8.98 -22.42 5.91
N LYS A 92 -8.13 -23.47 5.93
CA LYS A 92 -7.82 -24.26 7.14
C LYS A 92 -6.81 -23.59 8.06
N GLY A 93 -6.11 -22.54 7.61
CA GLY A 93 -5.05 -21.90 8.36
C GLY A 93 -3.68 -22.61 8.27
N ASP A 94 -3.53 -23.60 7.38
CA ASP A 94 -2.24 -24.27 7.15
C ASP A 94 -1.21 -23.33 6.52
N ILE A 95 -1.70 -22.39 5.68
CA ILE A 95 -0.93 -21.30 5.08
C ILE A 95 -1.72 -20.00 5.13
N HIS A 96 -1.04 -18.87 5.05
CA HIS A 96 -1.67 -17.57 4.81
C HIS A 96 -1.31 -17.07 3.40
N TYR A 97 -2.31 -17.02 2.49
CA TYR A 97 -2.15 -16.35 1.22
C TYR A 97 -2.42 -14.86 1.43
N HIS A 98 -1.35 -14.05 1.38
CA HIS A 98 -1.40 -12.63 1.71
C HIS A 98 -2.12 -11.82 0.63
N ASP A 99 -2.81 -10.76 1.03
CA ASP A 99 -3.51 -9.82 0.14
C ASP A 99 -4.54 -10.47 -0.81
N LEU A 100 -5.26 -11.49 -0.34
CA LEU A 100 -6.22 -12.24 -1.15
C LEU A 100 -7.40 -11.36 -1.65
N ASP A 101 -7.62 -10.23 -1.03
CA ASP A 101 -8.60 -9.21 -1.42
C ASP A 101 -8.17 -8.44 -2.69
N TYR A 102 -6.89 -8.47 -3.05
CA TYR A 102 -6.36 -7.87 -4.28
C TYR A 102 -5.68 -8.90 -5.20
N SER A 103 -4.89 -9.79 -4.65
CA SER A 103 -4.17 -10.84 -5.36
C SER A 103 -5.03 -12.11 -5.49
N PRO A 104 -4.89 -12.92 -6.54
CA PRO A 104 -3.89 -12.86 -7.60
C PRO A 104 -4.29 -12.02 -8.82
N TYR A 105 -5.47 -11.43 -8.87
CA TYR A 105 -5.98 -10.76 -10.07
C TYR A 105 -5.54 -9.28 -10.21
N THR A 106 -5.19 -8.62 -9.09
CA THR A 106 -4.59 -7.28 -9.11
C THR A 106 -3.28 -7.33 -8.33
N PRO A 107 -2.12 -7.34 -9.02
CA PRO A 107 -0.84 -7.34 -8.33
C PRO A 107 -0.65 -6.01 -7.62
N MET A 108 -0.63 -6.07 -6.29
CA MET A 108 -0.44 -4.92 -5.42
C MET A 108 0.45 -5.34 -4.26
N THR A 109 1.41 -4.50 -3.91
CA THR A 109 2.26 -4.74 -2.74
C THR A 109 1.57 -4.25 -1.48
N ASN A 110 1.60 -5.05 -0.41
CA ASN A 110 1.03 -4.66 0.86
C ASN A 110 1.83 -3.52 1.50
N CYS A 111 3.14 -3.71 1.63
CA CYS A 111 4.04 -2.74 2.23
C CYS A 111 5.31 -2.60 1.40
N CYS A 112 5.98 -1.46 1.53
CA CYS A 112 7.31 -1.28 0.97
C CYS A 112 8.23 -0.50 1.91
N LEU A 113 9.52 -0.79 1.82
CA LEU A 113 10.59 0.04 2.35
C LEU A 113 11.05 0.99 1.25
N ILE A 114 11.02 2.30 1.53
CA ILE A 114 11.35 3.32 0.54
C ILE A 114 12.86 3.58 0.56
N ASP A 115 13.51 3.54 -0.60
CA ASP A 115 14.91 3.93 -0.78
C ASP A 115 15.06 5.45 -0.85
N PHE A 116 14.89 6.13 0.29
CA PHE A 116 15.06 7.58 0.34
C PHE A 116 16.48 8.02 0.00
N GLU A 117 17.50 7.26 0.41
CA GLU A 117 18.89 7.59 0.12
C GLU A 117 19.14 7.65 -1.39
N GLY A 118 18.76 6.61 -2.12
CA GLY A 118 18.91 6.56 -3.58
C GLY A 118 18.09 7.62 -4.29
N MET A 119 16.84 7.82 -3.86
CA MET A 119 15.94 8.82 -4.47
C MET A 119 16.44 10.25 -4.28
N LEU A 120 16.81 10.64 -3.07
CA LEU A 120 17.29 11.99 -2.80
C LEU A 120 18.66 12.26 -3.42
N ARG A 121 19.54 11.25 -3.47
CA ARG A 121 20.88 11.40 -4.06
C ARG A 121 20.81 11.61 -5.58
N ASN A 122 20.00 10.82 -6.27
CA ASN A 122 20.00 10.74 -7.73
C ASN A 122 18.88 11.58 -8.37
N GLY A 123 17.96 12.11 -7.56
CA GLY A 123 16.68 12.59 -8.05
C GLY A 123 15.73 11.44 -8.36
N PHE A 124 14.47 11.76 -8.62
CA PHE A 124 13.42 10.78 -8.88
C PHE A 124 12.33 11.38 -9.73
N LYS A 125 11.40 10.53 -10.17
CA LYS A 125 10.26 10.94 -10.97
C LYS A 125 8.95 10.66 -10.21
N ILE A 126 8.09 11.67 -10.11
CA ILE A 126 6.71 11.54 -9.61
C ILE A 126 5.75 11.95 -10.73
N GLY A 127 4.97 10.99 -11.23
CA GLY A 127 4.10 11.22 -12.37
C GLY A 127 4.91 11.70 -13.58
N ASN A 128 4.67 12.92 -14.04
CA ASN A 128 5.39 13.55 -15.16
C ASN A 128 6.49 14.52 -14.71
N ALA A 129 6.65 14.75 -13.40
CA ALA A 129 7.63 15.68 -12.87
C ALA A 129 8.95 14.96 -12.56
N GLU A 130 10.06 15.57 -12.99
CA GLU A 130 11.40 15.18 -12.58
C GLU A 130 11.81 16.04 -11.38
N VAL A 131 12.26 15.38 -10.31
CA VAL A 131 12.64 16.02 -9.05
C VAL A 131 14.13 15.84 -8.87
N GLU A 132 14.85 16.97 -8.80
CA GLU A 132 16.30 16.97 -8.60
C GLU A 132 16.69 16.68 -7.15
N SER A 133 17.96 16.27 -6.95
CA SER A 133 18.56 16.13 -5.63
C SER A 133 18.43 17.41 -4.80
N PRO A 134 17.99 17.34 -3.53
CA PRO A 134 17.78 18.53 -2.72
C PRO A 134 19.11 19.20 -2.32
N LYS A 135 19.04 20.53 -2.12
CA LYS A 135 20.20 21.33 -1.73
C LYS A 135 20.17 21.78 -0.27
N SER A 136 19.13 21.44 0.45
CA SER A 136 18.94 21.78 1.87
C SER A 136 18.15 20.70 2.59
N ILE A 137 18.22 20.67 3.92
CA ILE A 137 17.45 19.75 4.73
C ILE A 137 15.94 20.01 4.60
N GLN A 138 15.52 21.27 4.49
CA GLN A 138 14.10 21.62 4.31
C GLN A 138 13.53 21.06 3.00
N THR A 139 14.31 21.17 1.92
CA THR A 139 13.89 20.59 0.64
C THR A 139 13.89 19.07 0.69
N ALA A 140 14.87 18.45 1.37
CA ALA A 140 14.93 17.01 1.51
C ALA A 140 13.72 16.47 2.27
N THR A 141 13.34 17.06 3.40
CA THR A 141 12.15 16.64 4.17
C THR A 141 10.86 16.86 3.39
N ALA A 142 10.72 17.98 2.68
CA ALA A 142 9.56 18.23 1.84
C ALA A 142 9.43 17.17 0.70
N GLN A 143 10.55 16.78 0.09
CA GLN A 143 10.56 15.70 -0.90
C GLN A 143 10.20 14.36 -0.29
N ILE A 144 10.71 14.01 0.91
CA ILE A 144 10.35 12.80 1.65
C ILE A 144 8.85 12.75 1.91
N SER A 145 8.24 13.84 2.39
CA SER A 145 6.79 13.90 2.61
C SER A 145 6.00 13.63 1.32
N GLN A 146 6.43 14.18 0.19
CA GLN A 146 5.80 13.94 -1.11
C GLN A 146 5.96 12.48 -1.57
N ILE A 147 7.15 11.90 -1.37
CA ILE A 147 7.40 10.49 -1.69
C ILE A 147 6.50 9.59 -0.85
N ILE A 148 6.44 9.82 0.47
CA ILE A 148 5.59 9.04 1.39
C ILE A 148 4.13 9.12 0.94
N ALA A 149 3.61 10.32 0.69
CA ALA A 149 2.23 10.51 0.27
C ALA A 149 1.91 9.78 -1.05
N ASN A 150 2.83 9.81 -2.01
CA ASN A 150 2.68 9.12 -3.29
C ASN A 150 2.76 7.60 -3.15
N VAL A 151 3.79 7.09 -2.45
CA VAL A 151 3.99 5.66 -2.26
C VAL A 151 2.88 5.05 -1.41
N ALA A 152 2.50 5.71 -0.30
CA ALA A 152 1.43 5.23 0.58
C ALA A 152 0.09 5.10 -0.15
N SER A 153 -0.19 5.97 -1.13
CA SER A 153 -1.40 5.85 -1.96
C SER A 153 -1.42 4.62 -2.86
N SER A 154 -0.26 4.00 -3.11
CA SER A 154 -0.08 2.82 -3.96
C SER A 154 0.11 1.54 -3.15
N GLN A 155 0.13 1.61 -1.82
CA GLN A 155 0.28 0.46 -0.92
C GLN A 155 -1.02 0.17 -0.20
N TYR A 156 -1.32 -1.11 0.01
CA TYR A 156 -2.49 -1.52 0.79
C TYR A 156 -2.27 -1.32 2.30
N GLY A 157 -1.13 -1.77 2.83
CA GLY A 157 -0.79 -1.66 4.25
C GLY A 157 -0.09 -0.36 4.61
N GLY A 158 1.08 -0.09 4.01
CA GLY A 158 1.84 1.11 4.31
C GLY A 158 3.25 1.14 3.72
N CYS A 159 3.99 2.16 4.09
CA CYS A 159 5.40 2.30 3.71
C CYS A 159 6.27 2.62 4.93
N SER A 160 7.55 2.28 4.84
CA SER A 160 8.53 2.48 5.91
C SER A 160 9.75 3.24 5.40
N ALA A 161 10.35 3.99 6.30
CA ALA A 161 11.63 4.63 6.12
C ALA A 161 12.72 3.86 6.88
N ASP A 162 13.92 3.79 6.32
CA ASP A 162 15.11 3.27 7.00
C ASP A 162 16.08 4.43 7.26
N ARG A 163 16.67 4.45 8.46
CA ARG A 163 17.77 5.34 8.87
C ARG A 163 17.61 6.79 8.40
N ILE A 164 16.47 7.39 8.69
CA ILE A 164 16.11 8.72 8.20
C ILE A 164 17.11 9.81 8.63
N ASP A 165 17.74 9.66 9.77
CA ASP A 165 18.80 10.50 10.30
C ASP A 165 20.05 10.47 9.40
N GLU A 166 20.53 9.28 9.03
CA GLU A 166 21.65 9.10 8.10
C GLU A 166 21.33 9.64 6.70
N VAL A 167 20.12 9.43 6.23
CA VAL A 167 19.63 9.91 4.93
C VAL A 167 19.63 11.45 4.89
N LEU A 168 19.25 12.11 5.97
CA LEU A 168 19.15 13.56 6.06
C LEU A 168 20.47 14.26 6.40
N ALA A 169 21.43 13.58 7.03
CA ALA A 169 22.70 14.16 7.47
C ALA A 169 23.47 14.93 6.37
N PRO A 170 23.58 14.43 5.12
CA PRO A 170 24.27 15.19 4.05
C PRO A 170 23.60 16.53 3.70
N TYR A 171 22.31 16.65 3.91
CA TYR A 171 21.55 17.86 3.62
C TYR A 171 21.61 18.85 4.79
N ALA A 172 21.69 18.37 6.01
CA ALA A 172 22.01 19.18 7.18
C ALA A 172 23.43 19.79 7.05
N GLU A 173 24.40 18.99 6.60
CA GLU A 173 25.75 19.47 6.33
C GLU A 173 25.77 20.58 5.26
N LYS A 174 25.00 20.48 4.19
CA LYS A 174 24.86 21.54 3.19
C LYS A 174 24.35 22.85 3.80
N ASN A 175 23.39 22.79 4.72
CA ASN A 175 22.89 23.95 5.46
C ASN A 175 24.00 24.54 6.33
N TYR A 176 24.75 23.72 7.05
CA TYR A 176 25.88 24.16 7.87
C TYR A 176 26.92 24.91 7.06
N GLN A 177 27.35 24.35 5.92
CA GLN A 177 28.32 24.97 5.05
C GLN A 177 27.82 26.32 4.49
N LYS A 178 26.52 26.40 4.15
CA LYS A 178 25.89 27.64 3.73
C LYS A 178 25.93 28.70 4.84
N HIS A 179 25.50 28.35 6.06
CA HIS A 179 25.49 29.27 7.19
C HIS A 179 26.88 29.69 7.60
N LEU A 180 27.88 28.80 7.46
CA LEU A 180 29.28 29.13 7.71
C LEU A 180 29.81 30.13 6.65
N ALA A 181 29.45 29.96 5.38
CA ALA A 181 29.80 30.90 4.34
C ALA A 181 29.15 32.27 4.57
N ASP A 182 27.87 32.31 4.88
CA ASP A 182 27.14 33.55 5.20
C ASP A 182 27.75 34.26 6.43
N ALA A 183 28.16 33.51 7.47
CA ALA A 183 28.73 34.04 8.69
C ALA A 183 30.06 34.78 8.45
N LYS A 184 30.85 34.37 7.45
CA LYS A 184 32.13 35.01 7.13
C LYS A 184 32.01 36.49 6.71
N GLU A 185 30.84 36.93 6.27
CA GLU A 185 30.60 38.27 5.80
C GLU A 185 30.36 39.29 6.93
N TRP A 186 29.79 38.79 8.09
CA TRP A 186 29.30 39.72 9.14
C TRP A 186 29.41 39.21 10.59
N VAL A 187 29.93 37.98 10.81
CA VAL A 187 30.16 37.42 12.16
C VAL A 187 31.67 37.41 12.46
N LEU A 188 32.02 37.75 13.71
CA LEU A 188 33.41 37.68 14.17
C LEU A 188 33.97 36.26 14.00
N PRO A 189 35.23 36.11 13.53
CA PRO A 189 35.80 34.81 13.18
C PRO A 189 35.65 33.74 14.26
N GLU A 190 35.84 34.09 15.52
CA GLU A 190 35.74 33.19 16.67
C GLU A 190 34.30 32.71 16.99
N LYS A 191 33.29 33.30 16.36
CA LYS A 191 31.87 32.96 16.56
C LYS A 191 31.19 32.35 15.32
N GLN A 192 31.91 32.24 14.21
CA GLN A 192 31.31 31.81 12.95
C GLN A 192 30.79 30.36 13.00
N GLU A 193 31.55 29.46 13.60
CA GLU A 193 31.15 28.05 13.74
C GLU A 193 29.96 27.90 14.67
N ASP A 194 29.95 28.55 15.83
CA ASP A 194 28.85 28.53 16.78
C ASP A 194 27.56 29.07 16.15
N TYR A 195 27.70 30.18 15.38
CA TYR A 195 26.56 30.74 14.65
C TYR A 195 26.01 29.74 13.62
N ALA A 196 26.89 29.19 12.76
CA ALA A 196 26.51 28.26 11.72
C ALA A 196 25.84 27.02 12.31
N TRP A 197 26.39 26.48 13.41
CA TRP A 197 25.83 25.33 14.12
C TRP A 197 24.46 25.62 14.71
N SER A 198 24.30 26.75 15.41
CA SER A 198 23.02 27.16 15.99
C SER A 198 21.92 27.31 14.94
N LYS A 199 22.26 27.86 13.77
CA LYS A 199 21.32 27.99 12.63
C LYS A 199 20.96 26.64 12.04
N THR A 200 21.94 25.74 11.89
CA THR A 200 21.74 24.40 11.37
C THR A 200 20.86 23.57 12.30
N GLN A 201 21.06 23.66 13.62
CA GLN A 201 20.19 22.98 14.60
C GLN A 201 18.73 23.43 14.46
N LYS A 202 18.51 24.74 14.27
CA LYS A 202 17.15 25.26 14.01
C LYS A 202 16.58 24.72 12.73
N ASP A 203 17.36 24.72 11.64
CA ASP A 203 16.92 24.17 10.35
C ASP A 203 16.55 22.69 10.43
N ILE A 204 17.34 21.90 11.16
CA ILE A 204 17.05 20.48 11.43
C ILE A 204 15.73 20.34 12.19
N TYR A 205 15.55 21.11 13.26
CA TYR A 205 14.33 21.08 14.05
C TYR A 205 13.10 21.43 13.21
N ASP A 206 13.15 22.56 12.48
CA ASP A 206 12.04 23.01 11.63
C ASP A 206 11.73 21.99 10.51
N ALA A 207 12.78 21.37 9.94
CA ALA A 207 12.64 20.34 8.91
C ALA A 207 11.99 19.06 9.44
N MET A 208 12.38 18.60 10.64
CA MET A 208 11.79 17.42 11.27
C MET A 208 10.32 17.64 11.66
N GLN A 209 9.99 18.85 12.15
CA GLN A 209 8.59 19.21 12.41
C GLN A 209 7.72 19.17 11.15
N SER A 210 8.30 19.38 9.98
CA SER A 210 7.57 19.30 8.71
C SER A 210 7.27 17.86 8.24
N LEU A 211 7.89 16.86 8.89
CA LEU A 211 7.64 15.43 8.61
C LEU A 211 6.53 14.83 9.49
N GLU A 212 6.16 15.49 10.61
CA GLU A 212 5.06 15.10 11.47
C GLU A 212 3.70 15.44 10.84
#